data_311e67dd3e782a8858a5f0f799337466
#
_entry.id   311e67dd3e782a8858a5f0f799337466
#
_cell.length_a   1.000
_cell.length_b   1.000
_cell.length_c   1.000
_cell.angle_alpha   90.00
_cell.angle_beta   90.00
_cell.angle_gamma   90.00
#
_symmetry.space_group_name_H-M   'P 1'
#
loop_
_entity.id
_entity.type
_entity.pdbx_description
1 polymer ?
#
loop_
_entity_poly.entity_id
_entity_poly.type
_entity_poly.pdbx_seq_one_letter_code
_entity_poly.pdbx_strand_id
1 'polypeptide(L)'
;MQRRQWLKVAGASVAAGGLALGTVRAKADAVPAAGNDGDVLDVAIVGAGLAGLTAARDLRYAGCESFVVLEARDRVGGRTLNYDVGGGYVTEVGGQWIGPGQTAVADLARELEVGTFPSYYAGKTVILGGDGRAEIDLQGTFGTDEAVAAKLSRLSRDVPSATPWTSPTAGELDRLSVGDWLAQQGIKPEDRMGWNASISLSGGVAPAKMGLLHFLSMINSADCDYAQLDSIKHSAQETRFVGGSQILSTRMAQQLGDKVRLSSPVRRIVGWDRDVVTLQTDRGTVRAKQVVMALHPALCHQVQFDPPLTENRSALQRAWPAHSPARKTAMVYRRPFWRDKGLNGHLFQTDGPIFWAYDNSPPGGEIGVINAFVRNALVPSDPQAAKQMHMDLYAQAWGDDARAPVSYHDRDWGLADPWTLTCVSAIPPGFWSAHGEALRAPCGNLIWSGTETANIWAGYMDGAVRSGHQSALQALNALRRA
;
A
#
# COMPACT_ATOMS: atom_id res chain seq x y z
N MET A 1 6.21 -52.88 20.75
CA MET A 1 6.44 -53.05 22.19
C MET A 1 7.08 -51.80 22.75
N GLN A 2 6.34 -51.18 23.67
CA GLN A 2 6.78 -50.40 24.86
C GLN A 2 7.72 -49.22 24.61
N ARG A 3 7.23 -47.96 24.73
CA ARG A 3 6.72 -47.19 25.90
C ARG A 3 7.82 -46.70 26.87
N ARG A 4 7.86 -45.33 26.96
CA ARG A 4 7.96 -44.51 28.22
C ARG A 4 9.32 -44.45 28.94
N GLN A 5 9.76 -43.32 29.35
CA GLN A 5 9.49 -42.38 30.45
C GLN A 5 10.78 -41.68 30.82
N TRP A 6 10.84 -40.53 31.23
CA TRP A 6 10.62 -39.62 32.37
C TRP A 6 11.87 -38.71 32.49
N LEU A 7 11.95 -37.64 33.09
CA LEU A 7 11.25 -36.54 33.77
C LEU A 7 12.31 -35.66 34.46
N LYS A 8 12.03 -34.36 34.52
CA LYS A 8 12.35 -33.36 35.56
C LYS A 8 13.75 -33.21 36.12
N VAL A 9 14.29 -32.02 36.17
CA VAL A 9 14.69 -31.30 37.38
C VAL A 9 14.54 -29.78 37.17
N ALA A 10 14.09 -29.15 38.24
CA ALA A 10 13.66 -27.77 38.39
C ALA A 10 14.84 -26.81 38.76
N GLY A 11 14.66 -25.55 38.46
CA GLY A 11 14.89 -24.46 39.42
C GLY A 11 16.12 -23.62 39.27
N ALA A 12 15.98 -22.37 38.89
CA ALA A 12 16.25 -21.20 39.72
C ALA A 12 16.09 -19.91 38.95
N SER A 13 15.33 -19.02 39.53
CA SER A 13 14.98 -17.68 39.05
C SER A 13 16.19 -16.74 39.10
N VAL A 14 16.37 -15.94 38.01
CA VAL A 14 17.00 -14.62 38.12
C VAL A 14 16.09 -13.65 37.37
N ALA A 15 15.53 -12.70 38.10
CA ALA A 15 14.73 -11.61 37.58
C ALA A 15 15.61 -10.59 36.86
N ALA A 16 15.36 -10.37 35.59
CA ALA A 16 15.79 -9.18 34.88
C ALA A 16 14.56 -8.61 34.21
N GLY A 17 14.21 -7.38 34.61
CA GLY A 17 13.05 -6.67 34.10
C GLY A 17 13.22 -6.36 32.62
N GLY A 18 12.52 -7.10 31.77
CA GLY A 18 12.32 -6.81 30.36
C GLY A 18 10.91 -6.29 30.17
N LEU A 19 10.78 -5.10 29.62
CA LEU A 19 9.53 -4.59 29.11
C LEU A 19 9.02 -5.57 28.03
N ALA A 20 8.06 -6.40 28.39
CA ALA A 20 7.36 -7.27 27.48
C ALA A 20 6.50 -6.40 26.57
N LEU A 21 6.93 -6.20 25.35
CA LEU A 21 6.03 -5.86 24.23
C LEU A 21 5.13 -7.07 23.99
N GLY A 22 4.01 -7.11 24.72
CA GLY A 22 3.00 -8.13 24.56
C GLY A 22 2.47 -8.12 23.13
N THR A 23 2.56 -9.26 22.45
CA THR A 23 1.72 -9.56 21.31
C THR A 23 0.28 -9.49 21.82
N VAL A 24 -0.42 -8.38 21.53
CA VAL A 24 -1.84 -8.28 21.76
C VAL A 24 -2.51 -9.18 20.73
N ARG A 25 -2.55 -10.47 21.00
CA ARG A 25 -3.64 -11.31 20.54
C ARG A 25 -4.86 -10.73 21.22
N ALA A 26 -5.65 -9.96 20.48
CA ALA A 26 -6.95 -9.55 20.95
C ALA A 26 -7.70 -10.84 21.29
N LYS A 27 -7.86 -11.14 22.58
CA LYS A 27 -8.91 -12.03 23.02
C LYS A 27 -10.18 -11.51 22.40
N ALA A 28 -10.92 -12.39 21.77
CA ALA A 28 -12.30 -12.15 21.38
C ALA A 28 -13.12 -12.08 22.69
N ASP A 29 -12.91 -11.03 23.47
CA ASP A 29 -13.79 -10.70 24.58
C ASP A 29 -15.04 -10.12 23.97
N ALA A 30 -16.18 -10.50 24.52
CA ALA A 30 -17.50 -10.18 24.09
C ALA A 30 -17.60 -8.74 23.54
N VAL A 31 -17.85 -8.65 22.25
CA VAL A 31 -18.15 -7.40 21.55
C VAL A 31 -19.30 -6.75 22.30
N PRO A 32 -19.19 -5.47 22.75
CA PRO A 32 -20.34 -4.76 23.25
C PRO A 32 -21.46 -4.89 22.25
N ALA A 33 -22.63 -5.28 22.71
CA ALA A 33 -23.82 -5.38 21.88
C ALA A 33 -23.94 -4.12 21.03
N ALA A 34 -24.36 -4.30 19.78
CA ALA A 34 -24.67 -3.21 18.86
C ALA A 34 -25.36 -2.09 19.67
N GLY A 35 -24.84 -0.86 19.53
CA GLY A 35 -25.57 0.30 20.02
C GLY A 35 -27.01 0.14 19.54
N ASN A 36 -27.97 0.46 20.39
CA ASN A 36 -29.39 0.27 20.11
C ASN A 36 -29.69 0.52 18.64
N ASP A 37 -30.42 -0.37 18.01
CA ASP A 37 -30.83 -0.33 16.57
C ASP A 37 -31.58 0.96 16.17
N GLY A 38 -31.59 1.98 17.03
CA GLY A 38 -32.32 3.23 16.94
C GLY A 38 -31.47 4.52 16.72
N ASP A 39 -30.21 4.55 17.13
CA ASP A 39 -29.45 5.80 17.12
C ASP A 39 -28.83 6.08 15.74
N VAL A 40 -29.13 7.27 15.18
CA VAL A 40 -28.53 7.75 13.93
C VAL A 40 -27.22 8.47 14.25
N LEU A 41 -26.11 7.91 13.79
CA LEU A 41 -24.79 8.55 13.90
C LEU A 41 -24.67 9.74 12.93
N ASP A 42 -23.77 10.65 13.23
CA ASP A 42 -23.43 11.70 12.28
C ASP A 42 -22.65 11.12 11.09
N VAL A 43 -21.64 10.28 11.33
CA VAL A 43 -20.81 9.72 10.27
C VAL A 43 -20.55 8.23 10.46
N ALA A 44 -20.72 7.43 9.40
CA ALA A 44 -20.16 6.09 9.30
C ALA A 44 -18.98 6.09 8.33
N ILE A 45 -17.87 5.47 8.70
CA ILE A 45 -16.67 5.36 7.86
C ILE A 45 -16.48 3.89 7.50
N VAL A 46 -16.40 3.57 6.21
CA VAL A 46 -16.20 2.21 5.71
C VAL A 46 -14.75 2.02 5.30
N GLY A 47 -14.02 1.20 6.07
CA GLY A 47 -12.61 0.91 5.92
C GLY A 47 -11.71 1.60 6.95
N ALA A 48 -10.87 0.80 7.65
CA ALA A 48 -9.87 1.25 8.61
C ALA A 48 -8.44 1.22 8.05
N GLY A 49 -8.28 1.65 6.81
CA GLY A 49 -6.98 2.02 6.24
C GLY A 49 -6.57 3.43 6.67
N LEU A 50 -5.40 3.91 6.19
CA LEU A 50 -4.91 5.26 6.52
C LEU A 50 -5.96 6.35 6.27
N ALA A 51 -6.66 6.32 5.13
CA ALA A 51 -7.65 7.33 4.79
C ALA A 51 -8.83 7.36 5.78
N GLY A 52 -9.44 6.20 6.05
CA GLY A 52 -10.59 6.14 6.96
C GLY A 52 -10.24 6.46 8.41
N LEU A 53 -9.08 6.00 8.90
CA LEU A 53 -8.62 6.31 10.26
C LEU A 53 -8.22 7.78 10.42
N THR A 54 -7.62 8.39 9.38
CA THR A 54 -7.35 9.83 9.37
C THR A 54 -8.66 10.62 9.42
N ALA A 55 -9.64 10.26 8.60
CA ALA A 55 -10.95 10.90 8.63
C ALA A 55 -11.62 10.81 10.02
N ALA A 56 -11.54 9.64 10.66
CA ALA A 56 -12.07 9.43 12.01
C ALA A 56 -11.38 10.32 13.06
N ARG A 57 -10.04 10.44 13.00
CA ARG A 57 -9.29 11.33 13.92
C ARG A 57 -9.69 12.79 13.72
N ASP A 58 -9.79 13.24 12.48
CA ASP A 58 -10.14 14.63 12.17
C ASP A 58 -11.57 14.97 12.63
N LEU A 59 -12.52 14.04 12.45
CA LEU A 59 -13.87 14.20 13.00
C LEU A 59 -13.83 14.37 14.52
N ARG A 60 -13.07 13.54 15.23
CA ARG A 60 -12.90 13.64 16.69
C ARG A 60 -12.24 14.97 17.09
N TYR A 61 -11.19 15.40 16.42
CA TYR A 61 -10.52 16.68 16.70
C TYR A 61 -11.43 17.88 16.43
N ALA A 62 -12.38 17.75 15.52
CA ALA A 62 -13.41 18.76 15.26
C ALA A 62 -14.59 18.71 16.24
N GLY A 63 -14.55 17.83 17.27
CA GLY A 63 -15.62 17.67 18.26
C GLY A 63 -16.80 16.80 17.81
N CYS A 64 -16.73 16.15 16.66
CA CYS A 64 -17.74 15.19 16.24
C CYS A 64 -17.43 13.83 16.89
N GLU A 65 -18.20 13.43 17.89
CA GLU A 65 -18.05 12.16 18.60
C GLU A 65 -19.06 11.09 18.14
N SER A 66 -20.05 11.47 17.33
CA SER A 66 -21.10 10.58 16.83
C SER A 66 -20.69 9.91 15.52
N PHE A 67 -19.66 9.03 15.57
CA PHE A 67 -19.20 8.29 14.40
C PHE A 67 -18.77 6.87 14.74
N VAL A 68 -18.59 6.05 13.69
CA VAL A 68 -18.03 4.70 13.75
C VAL A 68 -17.16 4.41 12.52
N VAL A 69 -16.10 3.62 12.70
CA VAL A 69 -15.29 3.05 11.61
C VAL A 69 -15.59 1.56 11.50
N LEU A 70 -15.99 1.09 10.32
CA LEU A 70 -16.34 -0.30 10.04
C LEU A 70 -15.23 -0.93 9.16
N GLU A 71 -14.50 -1.89 9.70
CA GLU A 71 -13.44 -2.62 8.99
C GLU A 71 -13.87 -4.07 8.76
N ALA A 72 -13.70 -4.54 7.53
CA ALA A 72 -14.06 -5.90 7.15
C ALA A 72 -13.16 -6.97 7.77
N ARG A 73 -11.86 -6.64 7.97
CA ARG A 73 -10.86 -7.55 8.55
C ARG A 73 -10.88 -7.52 10.07
N ASP A 74 -10.14 -8.45 10.64
CA ASP A 74 -9.77 -8.49 12.06
C ASP A 74 -8.59 -7.56 12.41
N ARG A 75 -8.12 -6.75 11.46
CA ARG A 75 -6.99 -5.83 11.59
C ARG A 75 -7.24 -4.49 10.89
N VAL A 76 -6.55 -3.46 11.33
CA VAL A 76 -6.48 -2.16 10.64
C VAL A 76 -5.31 -2.10 9.65
N GLY A 77 -5.21 -1.02 8.88
CA GLY A 77 -4.08 -0.70 8.00
C GLY A 77 -4.37 -0.88 6.51
N GLY A 78 -5.40 -1.64 6.14
CA GLY A 78 -5.72 -1.85 4.72
C GLY A 78 -4.53 -2.44 3.95
N ARG A 79 -3.96 -1.63 3.05
CA ARG A 79 -2.79 -1.96 2.21
C ARG A 79 -1.42 -1.78 2.90
N THR A 80 -1.36 -1.33 4.14
CA THR A 80 -0.18 -1.43 5.01
C THR A 80 -0.31 -2.68 5.89
N LEU A 81 0.72 -3.51 5.90
CA LEU A 81 0.74 -4.75 6.66
C LEU A 81 2.17 -5.12 7.05
N ASN A 82 2.36 -5.39 8.33
CA ASN A 82 3.61 -5.86 8.90
C ASN A 82 3.52 -7.35 9.22
N TYR A 83 4.61 -8.07 9.00
CA TYR A 83 4.81 -9.42 9.53
C TYR A 83 5.88 -9.39 10.62
N ASP A 84 5.63 -10.08 11.70
CA ASP A 84 6.63 -10.32 12.75
C ASP A 84 7.72 -11.27 12.19
N VAL A 85 8.97 -10.85 12.29
CA VAL A 85 10.13 -11.61 11.83
C VAL A 85 11.01 -12.11 12.99
N GLY A 86 10.51 -11.98 14.22
CA GLY A 86 11.19 -12.37 15.45
C GLY A 86 12.06 -11.25 16.03
N GLY A 87 12.45 -11.42 17.31
CA GLY A 87 13.31 -10.48 18.02
C GLY A 87 12.71 -9.08 18.26
N GLY A 88 11.41 -8.91 18.10
CA GLY A 88 10.75 -7.61 18.17
C GLY A 88 10.81 -6.79 16.88
N TYR A 89 11.28 -7.37 15.79
CA TYR A 89 11.37 -6.74 14.47
C TYR A 89 10.20 -7.13 13.58
N VAL A 90 9.89 -6.26 12.64
CA VAL A 90 8.85 -6.48 11.63
C VAL A 90 9.41 -6.25 10.23
N THR A 91 8.76 -6.87 9.24
CA THR A 91 8.96 -6.54 7.83
C THR A 91 7.63 -6.15 7.20
N GLU A 92 7.65 -5.16 6.33
CA GLU A 92 6.46 -4.70 5.63
C GLU A 92 6.23 -5.52 4.36
N VAL A 93 5.07 -6.13 4.27
CA VAL A 93 4.62 -6.83 3.05
C VAL A 93 3.63 -6.00 2.23
N GLY A 94 3.27 -4.80 2.71
CA GLY A 94 2.46 -3.79 2.01
C GLY A 94 3.25 -2.53 1.65
N GLY A 95 2.57 -1.38 1.58
CA GLY A 95 3.20 -0.06 1.46
C GLY A 95 4.09 0.23 2.65
N GLN A 96 5.28 0.83 2.42
CA GLN A 96 6.28 0.95 3.47
C GLN A 96 7.08 2.24 3.49
N TRP A 97 7.22 2.92 2.36
CA TRP A 97 8.12 4.05 2.22
C TRP A 97 7.42 5.39 2.22
N ILE A 98 8.18 6.41 2.61
CA ILE A 98 7.90 7.82 2.35
C ILE A 98 9.15 8.49 1.80
N GLY A 99 8.98 9.60 1.11
CA GLY A 99 10.06 10.42 0.58
C GLY A 99 9.76 11.91 0.70
N PRO A 100 10.63 12.75 0.15
CA PRO A 100 10.43 14.19 0.09
C PRO A 100 9.05 14.55 -0.49
N GLY A 101 8.41 15.60 0.04
CA GLY A 101 7.08 16.03 -0.41
C GLY A 101 5.89 15.23 0.15
N GLN A 102 6.10 14.04 0.71
CA GLN A 102 5.04 13.24 1.35
C GLN A 102 4.80 13.72 2.79
N THR A 103 4.44 15.00 2.93
CA THR A 103 4.40 15.71 4.20
C THR A 103 3.24 15.29 5.09
N ALA A 104 2.08 14.94 4.52
CA ALA A 104 0.91 14.58 5.32
C ALA A 104 1.13 13.30 6.12
N VAL A 105 1.72 12.27 5.53
CA VAL A 105 2.04 11.03 6.24
C VAL A 105 3.24 11.20 7.18
N ALA A 106 4.20 12.06 6.85
CA ALA A 106 5.32 12.40 7.73
C ALA A 106 4.86 13.16 8.98
N ASP A 107 3.94 14.12 8.82
CA ASP A 107 3.31 14.84 9.91
C ASP A 107 2.49 13.90 10.81
N LEU A 108 1.70 13.02 10.21
CA LEU A 108 0.99 11.98 10.92
C LEU A 108 1.92 11.08 11.74
N ALA A 109 3.05 10.67 11.18
CA ALA A 109 4.04 9.86 11.90
C ALA A 109 4.60 10.61 13.12
N ARG A 110 4.90 11.91 12.98
CA ARG A 110 5.38 12.76 14.07
C ARG A 110 4.32 12.93 15.17
N GLU A 111 3.06 13.20 14.79
CA GLU A 111 1.94 13.29 15.73
C GLU A 111 1.68 11.98 16.50
N LEU A 112 1.93 10.87 15.85
CA LEU A 112 1.80 9.53 16.43
C LEU A 112 3.11 9.07 17.12
N GLU A 113 4.13 9.93 17.22
CA GLU A 113 5.44 9.61 17.80
C GLU A 113 6.14 8.40 17.15
N VAL A 114 5.93 8.19 15.85
CA VAL A 114 6.55 7.11 15.09
C VAL A 114 7.85 7.61 14.46
N GLY A 115 8.98 7.07 14.91
CA GLY A 115 10.28 7.37 14.33
C GLY A 115 10.42 6.87 12.89
N THR A 116 11.37 7.46 12.16
CA THR A 116 11.70 7.09 10.79
C THR A 116 13.21 6.87 10.64
N PHE A 117 13.60 6.14 9.59
CA PHE A 117 15.00 5.87 9.26
C PHE A 117 15.17 5.71 7.74
N PRO A 118 16.39 6.01 7.18
CA PRO A 118 16.62 5.89 5.76
C PRO A 118 16.63 4.44 5.27
N SER A 119 16.18 4.21 4.05
CA SER A 119 16.38 2.95 3.34
C SER A 119 17.86 2.72 3.05
N TYR A 120 18.32 1.48 3.12
CA TYR A 120 19.70 1.15 2.85
C TYR A 120 19.93 0.96 1.34
N TYR A 121 20.90 1.67 0.77
CA TYR A 121 21.29 1.55 -0.63
C TYR A 121 22.82 1.68 -0.87
N ALA A 122 23.62 1.73 0.20
CA ALA A 122 25.08 1.86 0.09
C ALA A 122 25.71 0.58 -0.45
N GLY A 123 26.56 0.69 -1.45
CA GLY A 123 27.21 -0.44 -2.12
C GLY A 123 26.61 -0.73 -3.49
N LYS A 124 27.08 -1.83 -4.12
CA LYS A 124 26.65 -2.20 -5.47
C LYS A 124 25.37 -3.00 -5.50
N THR A 125 24.57 -2.75 -6.52
CA THR A 125 23.39 -3.52 -6.91
C THR A 125 23.79 -4.70 -7.79
N VAL A 126 23.17 -5.87 -7.55
CA VAL A 126 23.36 -7.04 -8.38
C VAL A 126 22.30 -7.10 -9.48
N ILE A 127 22.72 -7.43 -10.69
CA ILE A 127 21.83 -7.72 -11.82
C ILE A 127 22.07 -9.15 -12.25
N LEU A 128 20.99 -9.93 -12.37
CA LEU A 128 21.00 -11.27 -12.95
C LEU A 128 20.22 -11.27 -14.26
N GLY A 129 20.85 -11.73 -15.33
CA GLY A 129 20.24 -11.81 -16.66
C GLY A 129 20.82 -12.95 -17.48
N GLY A 130 20.42 -13.04 -18.76
CA GLY A 130 20.94 -14.05 -19.70
C GLY A 130 22.46 -14.03 -19.84
N ASP A 131 23.09 -12.87 -19.68
CA ASP A 131 24.55 -12.68 -19.73
C ASP A 131 25.27 -12.99 -18.42
N GLY A 132 24.54 -13.49 -17.41
CA GLY A 132 25.08 -13.85 -16.11
C GLY A 132 24.84 -12.80 -15.01
N ARG A 133 25.83 -12.68 -14.08
CA ARG A 133 25.78 -11.80 -12.91
C ARG A 133 26.65 -10.56 -13.13
N ALA A 134 26.08 -9.39 -12.93
CA ALA A 134 26.81 -8.12 -12.94
C ALA A 134 26.61 -7.34 -11.63
N GLU A 135 27.55 -6.47 -11.30
CA GLU A 135 27.48 -5.53 -10.17
C GLU A 135 27.58 -4.11 -10.70
N ILE A 136 26.57 -3.29 -10.40
CA ILE A 136 26.49 -1.91 -10.86
C ILE A 136 26.26 -0.98 -9.68
N ASP A 137 26.94 0.15 -9.64
CA ASP A 137 26.69 1.21 -8.68
C ASP A 137 25.58 2.14 -9.22
N LEU A 138 24.38 1.92 -8.77
CA LEU A 138 23.21 2.74 -9.12
C LEU A 138 22.98 3.92 -8.16
N GLN A 139 23.75 4.04 -7.09
CA GLN A 139 23.68 5.14 -6.13
C GLN A 139 22.28 5.44 -5.59
N GLY A 140 21.45 4.42 -5.44
CA GLY A 140 20.06 4.55 -4.97
C GLY A 140 19.06 4.97 -6.05
N THR A 141 19.41 4.92 -7.34
CA THR A 141 18.49 5.12 -8.46
C THR A 141 18.08 3.78 -9.09
N PHE A 142 17.12 3.79 -10.01
CA PHE A 142 16.77 2.62 -10.84
C PHE A 142 17.45 2.65 -12.21
N GLY A 143 18.23 3.67 -12.53
CA GLY A 143 18.99 3.79 -13.76
C GLY A 143 18.12 4.11 -14.99
N THR A 144 17.11 4.95 -14.82
CA THR A 144 16.33 5.50 -15.94
C THR A 144 17.09 6.60 -16.68
N ASP A 145 16.79 6.80 -17.97
CA ASP A 145 17.40 7.86 -18.78
C ASP A 145 16.91 9.24 -18.31
N GLU A 146 17.84 10.10 -17.88
CA GLU A 146 17.55 11.42 -17.31
C GLU A 146 16.88 12.37 -18.33
N ALA A 147 17.25 12.32 -19.60
CA ALA A 147 16.67 13.18 -20.62
C ALA A 147 15.22 12.78 -20.92
N VAL A 148 14.92 11.49 -20.92
CA VAL A 148 13.56 10.96 -21.09
C VAL A 148 12.73 11.23 -19.82
N ALA A 149 13.30 11.07 -18.63
CA ALA A 149 12.68 11.41 -17.35
C ALA A 149 12.30 12.89 -17.28
N ALA A 150 13.20 13.79 -17.73
CA ALA A 150 12.92 15.22 -17.81
C ALA A 150 11.78 15.56 -18.80
N LYS A 151 11.59 14.77 -19.88
CA LYS A 151 10.42 14.94 -20.78
C LYS A 151 9.13 14.56 -20.09
N LEU A 152 9.10 13.45 -19.31
CA LEU A 152 7.93 13.07 -18.51
C LEU A 152 7.56 14.16 -17.51
N SER A 153 8.54 14.70 -16.79
CA SER A 153 8.35 15.81 -15.85
C SER A 153 7.77 17.06 -16.52
N ARG A 154 8.21 17.38 -17.74
CA ARG A 154 7.63 18.49 -18.50
C ARG A 154 6.19 18.23 -18.95
N LEU A 155 5.94 17.07 -19.52
CA LEU A 155 4.60 16.67 -19.99
C LEU A 155 3.58 16.64 -18.85
N SER A 156 4.00 16.24 -17.66
CA SER A 156 3.12 16.12 -16.50
C SER A 156 2.53 17.47 -16.05
N ARG A 157 3.20 18.60 -16.35
CA ARG A 157 2.73 19.94 -15.94
C ARG A 157 1.37 20.31 -16.53
N ASP A 158 1.07 19.80 -17.71
CA ASP A 158 -0.19 20.06 -18.42
C ASP A 158 -1.28 19.00 -18.12
N VAL A 159 -0.99 18.08 -17.21
CA VAL A 159 -1.91 16.99 -16.80
C VAL A 159 -2.31 17.15 -15.34
N PRO A 160 -3.42 17.83 -15.02
CA PRO A 160 -3.84 18.04 -13.64
C PRO A 160 -4.09 16.70 -12.93
N SER A 161 -3.44 16.45 -11.79
CA SER A 161 -3.57 15.19 -11.04
C SER A 161 -5.01 14.92 -10.58
N ALA A 162 -5.76 15.97 -10.28
CA ALA A 162 -7.15 15.84 -9.85
C ALA A 162 -8.10 15.46 -10.99
N THR A 163 -7.84 15.96 -12.21
CA THR A 163 -8.74 15.85 -13.36
C THR A 163 -7.94 15.62 -14.64
N PRO A 164 -7.17 14.52 -14.78
CA PRO A 164 -6.27 14.32 -15.90
C PRO A 164 -6.96 14.35 -17.26
N TRP A 165 -8.23 13.98 -17.32
CA TRP A 165 -9.06 14.03 -18.53
C TRP A 165 -9.38 15.46 -19.03
N THR A 166 -9.09 16.50 -18.23
CA THR A 166 -9.27 17.90 -18.64
C THR A 166 -8.03 18.51 -19.28
N SER A 167 -6.90 17.77 -19.33
CA SER A 167 -5.71 18.22 -20.06
C SER A 167 -6.02 18.48 -21.51
N PRO A 168 -5.49 19.56 -22.13
CA PRO A 168 -5.69 19.86 -23.55
C PRO A 168 -5.30 18.69 -24.49
N THR A 169 -4.34 17.87 -24.06
CA THR A 169 -3.83 16.70 -24.80
C THR A 169 -4.35 15.36 -24.28
N ALA A 170 -5.33 15.37 -23.37
CA ALA A 170 -5.83 14.15 -22.73
C ALA A 170 -6.22 13.07 -23.72
N GLY A 171 -6.93 13.43 -24.80
CA GLY A 171 -7.39 12.47 -25.80
C GLY A 171 -6.26 11.76 -26.56
N GLU A 172 -5.08 12.36 -26.69
CA GLU A 172 -3.91 11.75 -27.30
C GLU A 172 -3.15 10.89 -26.27
N LEU A 173 -2.91 11.46 -25.08
CA LEU A 173 -2.14 10.82 -24.02
C LEU A 173 -2.83 9.58 -23.44
N ASP A 174 -4.18 9.60 -23.34
CA ASP A 174 -4.94 8.48 -22.77
C ASP A 174 -5.00 7.25 -23.68
N ARG A 175 -4.67 7.40 -24.99
CA ARG A 175 -4.59 6.27 -25.93
C ARG A 175 -3.29 5.49 -25.83
N LEU A 176 -2.25 6.07 -25.23
CA LEU A 176 -0.90 5.51 -25.18
C LEU A 176 -0.66 4.79 -23.85
N SER A 177 0.06 3.68 -23.92
CA SER A 177 0.75 3.17 -22.74
C SER A 177 2.07 3.90 -22.52
N VAL A 178 2.60 3.84 -21.30
CA VAL A 178 3.96 4.32 -21.02
C VAL A 178 4.98 3.56 -21.89
N GLY A 179 4.74 2.26 -22.14
CA GLY A 179 5.59 1.44 -22.99
C GLY A 179 5.64 1.92 -24.45
N ASP A 180 4.49 2.34 -25.02
CA ASP A 180 4.41 2.90 -26.37
C ASP A 180 5.16 4.23 -26.43
N TRP A 181 4.98 5.07 -25.43
CA TRP A 181 5.64 6.35 -25.36
C TRP A 181 7.16 6.20 -25.23
N LEU A 182 7.66 5.29 -24.37
CA LEU A 182 9.09 4.99 -24.25
C LEU A 182 9.70 4.51 -25.59
N ALA A 183 8.96 3.70 -26.35
CA ALA A 183 9.40 3.27 -27.68
C ALA A 183 9.53 4.46 -28.64
N GLN A 184 8.61 5.42 -28.59
CA GLN A 184 8.68 6.68 -29.36
C GLN A 184 9.89 7.55 -28.97
N GLN A 185 10.40 7.42 -27.73
CA GLN A 185 11.63 8.10 -27.30
C GLN A 185 12.91 7.35 -27.71
N GLY A 186 12.79 6.22 -28.38
CA GLY A 186 13.94 5.40 -28.79
C GLY A 186 14.45 4.43 -27.70
N ILE A 187 13.76 4.31 -26.56
CA ILE A 187 14.11 3.35 -25.52
C ILE A 187 13.69 1.95 -25.98
N LYS A 188 14.68 1.10 -26.25
CA LYS A 188 14.46 -0.26 -26.68
C LYS A 188 14.02 -1.17 -25.52
N PRO A 189 13.32 -2.29 -25.79
CA PRO A 189 12.89 -3.21 -24.73
C PRO A 189 14.02 -3.70 -23.82
N GLU A 190 15.20 -3.99 -24.39
CA GLU A 190 16.39 -4.42 -23.67
C GLU A 190 16.96 -3.36 -22.72
N ASP A 191 16.76 -2.07 -23.02
CA ASP A 191 17.26 -0.95 -22.23
C ASP A 191 16.24 -0.51 -21.14
N ARG A 192 15.11 -1.23 -20.99
CA ARG A 192 14.01 -0.83 -20.11
C ARG A 192 14.10 -1.35 -18.69
N MET A 193 15.22 -1.93 -18.26
CA MET A 193 15.30 -2.51 -16.90
C MET A 193 14.93 -1.49 -15.80
N GLY A 194 15.55 -0.32 -15.80
CA GLY A 194 15.25 0.75 -14.85
C GLY A 194 13.80 1.25 -14.97
N TRP A 195 13.32 1.47 -16.20
CA TRP A 195 11.93 1.86 -16.46
C TRP A 195 10.92 0.81 -15.99
N ASN A 196 11.21 -0.48 -16.22
CA ASN A 196 10.37 -1.57 -15.75
C ASN A 196 10.31 -1.60 -14.20
N ALA A 197 11.45 -1.39 -13.54
CA ALA A 197 11.50 -1.34 -12.08
C ALA A 197 10.71 -0.16 -11.53
N SER A 198 10.98 1.05 -12.01
CA SER A 198 10.32 2.29 -11.56
C SER A 198 8.79 2.24 -11.77
N ILE A 199 8.34 1.92 -12.98
CA ILE A 199 6.92 1.89 -13.33
C ILE A 199 6.19 0.74 -12.64
N SER A 200 6.81 -0.44 -12.54
CA SER A 200 6.20 -1.57 -11.84
C SER A 200 6.08 -1.31 -10.34
N LEU A 201 7.01 -0.58 -9.74
CA LEU A 201 6.94 -0.19 -8.34
C LEU A 201 5.80 0.82 -8.11
N SER A 202 5.69 1.82 -8.98
CA SER A 202 4.69 2.89 -8.86
C SER A 202 3.27 2.41 -9.22
N GLY A 203 3.13 1.54 -10.24
CA GLY A 203 1.85 1.13 -10.81
C GLY A 203 1.49 -0.35 -10.68
N GLY A 204 2.41 -1.21 -10.24
CA GLY A 204 2.17 -2.64 -10.10
C GLY A 204 2.10 -3.42 -11.41
N VAL A 205 2.40 -2.80 -12.55
CA VAL A 205 2.36 -3.43 -13.89
C VAL A 205 3.52 -2.99 -14.76
N ALA A 206 3.79 -3.77 -15.80
CA ALA A 206 4.77 -3.38 -16.82
C ALA A 206 4.36 -2.09 -17.56
N PRO A 207 5.31 -1.30 -18.09
CA PRO A 207 5.04 -0.05 -18.82
C PRO A 207 4.01 -0.18 -19.95
N ALA A 208 3.95 -1.30 -20.62
CA ALA A 208 2.99 -1.56 -21.71
C ALA A 208 1.51 -1.64 -21.24
N LYS A 209 1.28 -1.79 -19.93
CA LYS A 209 -0.08 -1.86 -19.34
C LYS A 209 -0.47 -0.61 -18.58
N MET A 210 0.46 0.30 -18.33
CA MET A 210 0.22 1.57 -17.65
C MET A 210 -0.20 2.63 -18.67
N GLY A 211 -1.34 3.28 -18.47
CA GLY A 211 -1.77 4.42 -19.28
C GLY A 211 -0.85 5.62 -19.09
N LEU A 212 -0.42 6.25 -20.18
CA LEU A 212 0.47 7.41 -20.13
C LEU A 212 -0.17 8.58 -19.40
N LEU A 213 -1.43 8.90 -19.69
CA LEU A 213 -2.17 9.98 -19.04
C LEU A 213 -2.24 9.77 -17.52
N HIS A 214 -2.46 8.52 -17.07
CA HIS A 214 -2.43 8.19 -15.65
C HIS A 214 -1.05 8.39 -15.04
N PHE A 215 -0.01 7.88 -15.69
CA PHE A 215 1.36 8.02 -15.18
C PHE A 215 1.79 9.48 -15.08
N LEU A 216 1.45 10.32 -16.08
CA LEU A 216 1.70 11.75 -16.03
C LEU A 216 0.91 12.43 -14.90
N SER A 217 -0.32 12.01 -14.62
CA SER A 217 -1.09 12.53 -13.47
C SER A 217 -0.46 12.15 -12.11
N MET A 218 0.17 10.97 -12.02
CA MET A 218 0.95 10.58 -10.83
C MET A 218 2.19 11.48 -10.66
N ILE A 219 2.94 11.73 -11.74
CA ILE A 219 4.09 12.64 -11.71
C ILE A 219 3.65 14.06 -11.34
N ASN A 220 2.54 14.55 -11.90
CA ASN A 220 1.97 15.84 -11.53
C ASN A 220 1.62 15.89 -10.03
N SER A 221 1.05 14.83 -9.48
CA SER A 221 0.71 14.75 -8.07
C SER A 221 1.94 14.74 -7.13
N ALA A 222 3.13 14.48 -7.67
CA ALA A 222 4.43 14.50 -7.01
C ALA A 222 5.26 15.73 -7.48
N ASP A 223 4.62 16.89 -7.53
CA ASP A 223 5.23 18.19 -7.88
C ASP A 223 5.81 18.25 -9.31
N CYS A 224 5.25 17.52 -10.23
CA CYS A 224 5.70 17.44 -11.63
C CYS A 224 7.16 16.97 -11.76
N ASP A 225 7.66 16.23 -10.82
CA ASP A 225 9.03 15.73 -10.82
C ASP A 225 9.05 14.19 -10.83
N TYR A 226 9.38 13.60 -11.98
CA TYR A 226 9.50 12.15 -12.13
C TYR A 226 10.55 11.55 -11.16
N ALA A 227 11.63 12.30 -10.87
CA ALA A 227 12.66 11.82 -9.95
C ALA A 227 12.13 11.53 -8.54
N GLN A 228 11.02 12.17 -8.13
CA GLN A 228 10.33 11.88 -6.87
C GLN A 228 9.72 10.46 -6.84
N LEU A 229 9.46 9.83 -7.98
CA LEU A 229 8.85 8.50 -8.08
C LEU A 229 9.89 7.40 -8.36
N ASP A 230 11.06 7.78 -8.92
CA ASP A 230 11.92 6.86 -9.66
C ASP A 230 12.84 6.01 -8.79
N SER A 231 13.18 6.42 -7.54
CA SER A 231 14.31 5.80 -6.86
C SER A 231 14.21 5.84 -5.33
N ILE A 232 15.33 5.51 -4.66
CA ILE A 232 15.44 5.50 -3.20
C ILE A 232 15.98 6.85 -2.73
N LYS A 233 17.10 7.29 -3.30
CA LYS A 233 17.77 8.53 -2.88
C LYS A 233 16.95 9.75 -3.29
N HIS A 234 16.54 10.55 -2.28
CA HIS A 234 15.73 11.77 -2.46
C HIS A 234 14.40 11.53 -3.21
N SER A 235 13.79 10.38 -3.04
CA SER A 235 12.62 9.92 -3.76
C SER A 235 11.65 9.18 -2.85
N ALA A 236 10.54 8.68 -3.41
CA ALA A 236 9.43 8.07 -2.67
C ALA A 236 9.82 6.85 -1.82
N GLN A 237 10.98 6.22 -2.06
CA GLN A 237 11.46 5.05 -1.32
C GLN A 237 12.58 5.37 -0.32
N GLU A 238 12.81 6.67 0.01
CA GLU A 238 13.95 7.10 0.81
C GLU A 238 13.87 6.65 2.28
N THR A 239 12.70 6.71 2.88
CA THR A 239 12.54 6.63 4.33
C THR A 239 11.49 5.58 4.72
N ARG A 240 11.75 4.87 5.82
CA ARG A 240 10.89 3.83 6.40
C ARG A 240 10.51 4.19 7.84
N PHE A 241 9.49 3.52 8.38
CA PHE A 241 8.99 3.72 9.74
C PHE A 241 9.58 2.70 10.72
N VAL A 242 10.00 3.17 11.89
CA VAL A 242 10.36 2.29 13.02
C VAL A 242 9.10 1.53 13.46
N GLY A 243 9.19 0.20 13.45
CA GLY A 243 8.04 -0.68 13.71
C GLY A 243 7.12 -0.89 12.49
N GLY A 244 7.57 -0.47 11.29
CA GLY A 244 6.88 -0.67 10.00
C GLY A 244 5.66 0.23 9.81
N SER A 245 5.21 0.39 8.58
CA SER A 245 4.18 1.38 8.21
C SER A 245 2.80 1.15 8.81
N GLN A 246 2.42 -0.10 9.10
CA GLN A 246 1.11 -0.41 9.71
C GLN A 246 0.96 0.18 11.11
N ILE A 247 2.07 0.52 11.80
CA ILE A 247 2.03 1.11 13.14
C ILE A 247 1.24 2.41 13.18
N LEU A 248 1.24 3.19 12.10
CA LEU A 248 0.45 4.41 11.98
C LEU A 248 -1.05 4.12 12.18
N SER A 249 -1.55 3.15 11.43
CA SER A 249 -2.96 2.71 11.54
C SER A 249 -3.26 2.09 12.90
N THR A 250 -2.35 1.33 13.47
CA THR A 250 -2.50 0.70 14.78
C THR A 250 -2.63 1.75 15.88
N ARG A 251 -1.74 2.77 15.89
CA ARG A 251 -1.79 3.85 16.88
C ARG A 251 -3.03 4.72 16.74
N MET A 252 -3.44 5.05 15.50
CA MET A 252 -4.72 5.74 15.27
C MET A 252 -5.91 4.95 15.80
N ALA A 253 -5.97 3.65 15.51
CA ALA A 253 -7.06 2.81 15.99
C ALA A 253 -7.07 2.69 17.52
N GLN A 254 -5.90 2.60 18.17
CA GLN A 254 -5.79 2.62 19.63
C GLN A 254 -6.34 3.93 20.23
N GLN A 255 -6.02 5.09 19.63
CA GLN A 255 -6.56 6.37 20.05
C GLN A 255 -8.08 6.43 19.88
N LEU A 256 -8.62 5.87 18.80
CA LEU A 256 -10.04 5.87 18.48
C LEU A 256 -10.86 4.86 19.34
N GLY A 257 -10.21 3.82 19.84
CA GLY A 257 -10.83 2.85 20.76
C GLY A 257 -12.02 2.11 20.14
N ASP A 258 -13.13 2.10 20.87
CA ASP A 258 -14.38 1.40 20.51
C ASP A 258 -15.10 1.95 19.26
N LYS A 259 -14.68 3.13 18.78
CA LYS A 259 -15.17 3.66 17.51
C LYS A 259 -14.74 2.81 16.31
N VAL A 260 -13.68 1.99 16.42
CA VAL A 260 -13.20 1.11 15.36
C VAL A 260 -13.75 -0.31 15.55
N ARG A 261 -14.65 -0.70 14.68
CA ARG A 261 -15.28 -2.04 14.70
C ARG A 261 -14.66 -2.92 13.63
N LEU A 262 -13.83 -3.88 14.06
CA LEU A 262 -13.21 -4.89 13.20
C LEU A 262 -14.21 -6.01 12.86
N SER A 263 -13.89 -6.83 11.86
CA SER A 263 -14.70 -7.96 11.40
C SER A 263 -16.16 -7.57 11.13
N SER A 264 -16.34 -6.36 10.58
CA SER A 264 -17.65 -5.74 10.32
C SER A 264 -17.80 -5.33 8.84
N PRO A 265 -17.71 -6.28 7.89
CA PRO A 265 -17.81 -5.97 6.48
C PRO A 265 -19.18 -5.40 6.14
N VAL A 266 -19.20 -4.25 5.49
CA VAL A 266 -20.43 -3.63 4.96
C VAL A 266 -20.82 -4.36 3.68
N ARG A 267 -22.01 -4.96 3.66
CA ARG A 267 -22.55 -5.72 2.53
C ARG A 267 -23.51 -4.91 1.67
N ARG A 268 -24.31 -4.04 2.32
CA ARG A 268 -25.31 -3.24 1.62
C ARG A 268 -25.43 -1.87 2.25
N ILE A 269 -25.65 -0.86 1.41
CA ILE A 269 -25.92 0.52 1.79
C ILE A 269 -27.27 0.92 1.18
N VAL A 270 -28.20 1.34 2.04
CA VAL A 270 -29.59 1.64 1.67
C VAL A 270 -29.89 3.10 1.98
N GLY A 271 -30.57 3.78 1.06
CA GLY A 271 -31.03 5.15 1.26
C GLY A 271 -29.89 6.19 1.28
N TRP A 272 -28.83 5.97 0.54
CA TRP A 272 -27.70 6.89 0.44
C TRP A 272 -28.06 8.26 -0.16
N ASP A 273 -29.22 8.35 -0.78
CA ASP A 273 -29.86 9.54 -1.38
C ASP A 273 -30.90 10.21 -0.43
N ARG A 274 -31.03 9.73 0.82
CA ARG A 274 -31.97 10.19 1.84
C ARG A 274 -31.24 10.76 3.05
N ASP A 275 -31.96 11.45 3.95
CA ASP A 275 -31.39 12.07 5.17
C ASP A 275 -30.64 11.09 6.07
N VAL A 276 -31.02 9.81 6.07
CA VAL A 276 -30.39 8.75 6.85
C VAL A 276 -30.05 7.57 5.99
N VAL A 277 -28.77 7.22 5.99
CA VAL A 277 -28.21 6.07 5.30
C VAL A 277 -28.14 4.88 6.25
N THR A 278 -28.52 3.70 5.76
CA THR A 278 -28.46 2.44 6.49
C THR A 278 -27.38 1.53 5.92
N LEU A 279 -26.40 1.15 6.75
CA LEU A 279 -25.34 0.22 6.41
C LEU A 279 -25.62 -1.14 7.04
N GLN A 280 -25.76 -2.17 6.23
CA GLN A 280 -25.94 -3.55 6.69
C GLN A 280 -24.58 -4.26 6.69
N THR A 281 -24.21 -4.78 7.86
CA THR A 281 -22.95 -5.50 8.08
C THR A 281 -23.23 -6.93 8.54
N ASP A 282 -22.21 -7.79 8.56
CA ASP A 282 -22.33 -9.15 9.13
C ASP A 282 -22.55 -9.13 10.64
N ARG A 283 -22.44 -7.96 11.31
CA ARG A 283 -22.60 -7.79 12.77
C ARG A 283 -23.75 -6.87 13.17
N GLY A 284 -24.69 -6.63 12.27
CA GLY A 284 -25.86 -5.78 12.52
C GLY A 284 -25.89 -4.55 11.62
N THR A 285 -26.79 -3.65 11.95
CA THR A 285 -27.11 -2.46 11.15
C THR A 285 -26.53 -1.20 11.80
N VAL A 286 -26.00 -0.31 10.99
CA VAL A 286 -25.56 1.03 11.39
C VAL A 286 -26.33 2.06 10.60
N ARG A 287 -26.80 3.13 11.25
CA ARG A 287 -27.50 4.25 10.59
C ARG A 287 -26.68 5.51 10.78
N ALA A 288 -26.49 6.29 9.70
CA ALA A 288 -25.71 7.53 9.75
C ALA A 288 -26.27 8.58 8.78
N LYS A 289 -26.00 9.86 9.04
CA LYS A 289 -26.34 10.97 8.14
C LYS A 289 -25.38 11.05 6.95
N GLN A 290 -24.09 10.79 7.18
CA GLN A 290 -23.04 10.81 6.15
C GLN A 290 -22.24 9.50 6.18
N VAL A 291 -21.77 9.05 5.02
CA VAL A 291 -20.95 7.84 4.89
C VAL A 291 -19.66 8.15 4.14
N VAL A 292 -18.52 7.97 4.79
CA VAL A 292 -17.20 8.04 4.16
C VAL A 292 -16.83 6.65 3.64
N MET A 293 -16.74 6.52 2.33
CA MET A 293 -16.34 5.28 1.64
C MET A 293 -14.81 5.26 1.44
N ALA A 294 -14.07 4.84 2.47
CA ALA A 294 -12.61 4.75 2.45
C ALA A 294 -12.13 3.40 1.86
N LEU A 295 -12.69 3.06 0.71
CA LEU A 295 -12.43 1.82 -0.02
C LEU A 295 -11.81 2.09 -1.39
N HIS A 296 -10.99 1.16 -1.84
CA HIS A 296 -10.55 1.10 -3.24
C HIS A 296 -11.77 1.01 -4.17
N PRO A 297 -11.81 1.74 -5.30
CA PRO A 297 -12.99 1.78 -6.17
C PRO A 297 -13.52 0.41 -6.60
N ALA A 298 -12.63 -0.56 -6.93
CA ALA A 298 -13.06 -1.91 -7.27
C ALA A 298 -13.71 -2.66 -6.10
N LEU A 299 -13.34 -2.36 -4.83
CA LEU A 299 -14.00 -2.94 -3.65
C LEU A 299 -15.39 -2.39 -3.44
N CYS A 300 -15.63 -1.12 -3.80
CA CYS A 300 -16.96 -0.54 -3.74
C CYS A 300 -17.97 -1.31 -4.60
N HIS A 301 -17.53 -1.95 -5.69
CA HIS A 301 -18.37 -2.82 -6.51
C HIS A 301 -18.89 -4.07 -5.78
N GLN A 302 -18.23 -4.51 -4.70
CA GLN A 302 -18.69 -5.62 -3.87
C GLN A 302 -19.77 -5.22 -2.86
N VAL A 303 -20.02 -3.92 -2.67
CA VAL A 303 -21.08 -3.40 -1.80
C VAL A 303 -22.35 -3.21 -2.62
N GLN A 304 -23.46 -3.77 -2.15
CA GLN A 304 -24.77 -3.53 -2.77
C GLN A 304 -25.30 -2.17 -2.38
N PHE A 305 -25.66 -1.34 -3.36
CA PHE A 305 -26.27 -0.03 -3.12
C PHE A 305 -27.77 -0.06 -3.49
N ASP A 306 -28.60 0.56 -2.64
CA ASP A 306 -30.05 0.66 -2.83
C ASP A 306 -30.52 2.09 -2.47
N PRO A 307 -30.95 2.93 -3.45
CA PRO A 307 -31.02 2.60 -4.88
C PRO A 307 -29.63 2.31 -5.49
N PRO A 308 -29.56 1.74 -6.70
CA PRO A 308 -28.29 1.58 -7.43
C PRO A 308 -27.58 2.93 -7.60
N LEU A 309 -26.25 2.93 -7.55
CA LEU A 309 -25.46 4.12 -7.88
C LEU A 309 -25.73 4.58 -9.32
N THR A 310 -25.39 5.84 -9.63
CA THR A 310 -25.44 6.32 -11.03
C THR A 310 -24.64 5.41 -11.95
N GLU A 311 -25.09 5.29 -13.20
CA GLU A 311 -24.41 4.40 -14.17
C GLU A 311 -22.94 4.77 -14.36
N ASN A 312 -22.60 6.05 -14.45
CA ASN A 312 -21.21 6.51 -14.58
C ASN A 312 -20.34 6.06 -13.39
N ARG A 313 -20.88 6.15 -12.15
CA ARG A 313 -20.15 5.69 -10.96
C ARG A 313 -20.01 4.16 -10.92
N SER A 314 -21.06 3.45 -11.27
CA SER A 314 -21.05 1.99 -11.35
C SER A 314 -20.11 1.50 -12.45
N ALA A 315 -20.08 2.16 -13.61
CA ALA A 315 -19.18 1.84 -14.72
C ALA A 315 -17.71 2.03 -14.30
N LEU A 316 -17.38 3.15 -13.64
CA LEU A 316 -16.04 3.37 -13.09
C LEU A 316 -15.61 2.26 -12.13
N GLN A 317 -16.48 1.86 -11.21
CA GLN A 317 -16.16 0.82 -10.22
C GLN A 317 -15.93 -0.55 -10.86
N ARG A 318 -16.73 -0.89 -11.87
CA ARG A 318 -16.56 -2.15 -12.64
C ARG A 318 -15.30 -2.15 -13.49
N ALA A 319 -14.95 -1.01 -14.08
CA ALA A 319 -13.79 -0.86 -14.94
C ALA A 319 -12.48 -0.69 -14.17
N TRP A 320 -12.53 -0.34 -12.87
CA TRP A 320 -11.34 -0.12 -12.08
C TRP A 320 -10.52 -1.42 -11.95
N PRO A 321 -9.21 -1.38 -12.22
CA PRO A 321 -8.37 -2.59 -12.16
C PRO A 321 -8.41 -3.22 -10.76
N ALA A 322 -8.91 -4.45 -10.69
CA ALA A 322 -9.17 -5.14 -9.43
C ALA A 322 -8.05 -6.09 -9.01
N HIS A 323 -7.28 -6.60 -9.95
CA HIS A 323 -6.27 -7.61 -9.69
C HIS A 323 -4.91 -7.14 -10.18
N SER A 324 -4.11 -6.63 -9.26
CA SER A 324 -2.68 -6.43 -9.49
C SER A 324 -1.94 -7.72 -9.13
N PRO A 325 -0.98 -8.16 -9.95
CA PRO A 325 -0.15 -9.33 -9.64
C PRO A 325 0.86 -9.06 -8.53
N ALA A 326 0.59 -8.11 -7.64
CA ALA A 326 1.50 -7.71 -6.58
C ALA A 326 1.66 -8.84 -5.55
N ARG A 327 2.80 -9.49 -5.59
CA ARG A 327 3.26 -10.45 -4.58
C ARG A 327 4.58 -9.95 -4.02
N LYS A 328 4.68 -9.93 -2.71
CA LYS A 328 5.85 -9.47 -1.98
C LYS A 328 6.34 -10.56 -1.06
N THR A 329 7.64 -10.85 -1.14
CA THR A 329 8.28 -11.88 -0.32
C THR A 329 9.32 -11.25 0.60
N ALA A 330 9.63 -11.92 1.72
CA ALA A 330 10.67 -11.52 2.65
C ALA A 330 11.48 -12.73 3.11
N MET A 331 12.79 -12.64 2.99
CA MET A 331 13.75 -13.60 3.54
C MET A 331 14.48 -12.96 4.71
N VAL A 332 14.51 -13.64 5.85
CA VAL A 332 15.14 -13.17 7.08
C VAL A 332 16.42 -13.95 7.33
N TYR A 333 17.47 -13.25 7.71
CA TYR A 333 18.79 -13.78 8.01
C TYR A 333 19.27 -13.31 9.38
N ARG A 334 20.25 -13.97 9.97
CA ARG A 334 20.83 -13.58 11.26
C ARG A 334 21.53 -12.22 11.22
N ARG A 335 21.99 -11.77 10.05
CA ARG A 335 22.64 -10.47 9.79
C ARG A 335 22.57 -10.14 8.31
N PRO A 336 22.73 -8.88 7.93
CA PRO A 336 22.75 -8.46 6.53
C PRO A 336 24.12 -8.74 5.87
N PHE A 337 24.46 -10.01 5.66
CA PHE A 337 25.78 -10.51 5.22
C PHE A 337 26.24 -9.95 3.87
N TRP A 338 25.33 -9.50 3.00
CA TRP A 338 25.66 -8.86 1.73
C TRP A 338 26.39 -7.54 1.91
N ARG A 339 26.14 -6.82 3.01
CA ARG A 339 26.81 -5.54 3.32
C ARG A 339 28.33 -5.73 3.52
N ASP A 340 28.77 -6.85 4.12
CA ASP A 340 30.20 -7.18 4.29
C ASP A 340 30.91 -7.40 2.94
N LYS A 341 30.15 -7.67 1.88
CA LYS A 341 30.65 -7.88 0.53
C LYS A 341 30.61 -6.60 -0.32
N GLY A 342 30.29 -5.45 0.26
CA GLY A 342 30.13 -4.17 -0.44
C GLY A 342 28.88 -4.10 -1.32
N LEU A 343 27.88 -4.95 -1.01
CA LEU A 343 26.62 -5.03 -1.78
C LEU A 343 25.49 -4.41 -0.95
N ASN A 344 24.55 -3.79 -1.63
CA ASN A 344 23.43 -3.07 -1.00
C ASN A 344 22.18 -3.95 -0.76
N GLY A 345 22.24 -5.23 -1.08
CA GLY A 345 21.07 -6.13 -0.99
C GLY A 345 20.03 -5.92 -2.08
N HIS A 346 20.30 -5.09 -3.08
CA HIS A 346 19.43 -4.93 -4.23
C HIS A 346 19.77 -5.95 -5.31
N LEU A 347 18.72 -6.51 -5.90
CA LEU A 347 18.79 -7.44 -7.02
C LEU A 347 17.71 -7.09 -8.05
N PHE A 348 18.10 -6.93 -9.28
CA PHE A 348 17.19 -6.93 -10.44
C PHE A 348 17.41 -8.17 -11.30
N GLN A 349 16.31 -8.73 -11.79
CA GLN A 349 16.37 -9.75 -12.85
C GLN A 349 15.67 -9.23 -14.10
N THR A 350 16.32 -9.36 -15.25
CA THR A 350 15.73 -8.96 -16.53
C THR A 350 14.48 -9.78 -16.83
N ASP A 351 14.57 -11.12 -16.78
CA ASP A 351 13.50 -12.03 -17.17
C ASP A 351 13.11 -13.06 -16.08
N GLY A 352 13.74 -12.98 -14.91
CA GLY A 352 13.51 -13.91 -13.80
C GLY A 352 12.30 -13.57 -12.91
N PRO A 353 12.02 -14.40 -11.91
CA PRO A 353 10.89 -14.22 -11.02
C PRO A 353 10.99 -12.97 -10.13
N ILE A 354 12.19 -12.47 -9.83
CA ILE A 354 12.38 -11.29 -8.99
C ILE A 354 12.59 -10.07 -9.88
N PHE A 355 11.66 -9.13 -9.90
CA PHE A 355 11.92 -7.90 -10.64
C PHE A 355 12.72 -6.89 -9.82
N TRP A 356 12.56 -6.86 -8.49
CA TRP A 356 13.39 -6.08 -7.59
C TRP A 356 13.39 -6.68 -6.19
N ALA A 357 14.57 -7.04 -5.67
CA ALA A 357 14.80 -7.31 -4.26
C ALA A 357 15.63 -6.19 -3.64
N TYR A 358 15.49 -5.98 -2.32
CA TYR A 358 16.15 -4.88 -1.62
C TYR A 358 16.34 -5.19 -0.14
N ASP A 359 17.32 -4.52 0.46
CA ASP A 359 17.60 -4.58 1.88
C ASP A 359 16.47 -3.92 2.69
N ASN A 360 15.74 -4.72 3.44
CA ASN A 360 14.67 -4.30 4.35
C ASN A 360 15.03 -4.47 5.82
N SER A 361 16.30 -4.59 6.15
CA SER A 361 16.80 -4.75 7.51
C SER A 361 16.40 -3.56 8.39
N PRO A 362 16.29 -3.73 9.73
CA PRO A 362 16.08 -2.63 10.66
C PRO A 362 17.28 -1.68 10.68
N PRO A 363 17.14 -0.48 11.30
CA PRO A 363 18.16 0.58 11.24
C PRO A 363 19.57 0.13 11.69
N GLY A 364 19.66 -0.65 12.74
CA GLY A 364 20.94 -1.14 13.30
C GLY A 364 21.53 -2.33 12.56
N GLY A 365 20.75 -3.00 11.70
CA GLY A 365 21.19 -4.20 10.99
C GLY A 365 21.39 -5.42 11.90
N GLU A 366 20.68 -5.48 13.01
CA GLU A 366 20.75 -6.60 13.98
C GLU A 366 20.30 -7.92 13.38
N ILE A 367 19.38 -7.85 12.43
CA ILE A 367 18.98 -8.94 11.56
C ILE A 367 19.07 -8.49 10.10
N GLY A 368 19.28 -9.43 9.19
CA GLY A 368 19.21 -9.18 7.76
C GLY A 368 17.81 -9.51 7.22
N VAL A 369 17.21 -8.60 6.47
CA VAL A 369 15.95 -8.84 5.79
C VAL A 369 16.06 -8.43 4.33
N ILE A 370 15.78 -9.35 3.42
CA ILE A 370 15.61 -9.05 1.99
C ILE A 370 14.13 -9.17 1.66
N ASN A 371 13.53 -8.06 1.26
CA ASN A 371 12.22 -8.08 0.63
C ASN A 371 12.35 -8.12 -0.88
N ALA A 372 11.35 -8.70 -1.56
CA ALA A 372 11.30 -8.69 -3.01
C ALA A 372 9.88 -8.49 -3.54
N PHE A 373 9.79 -7.72 -4.61
CA PHE A 373 8.65 -7.74 -5.52
C PHE A 373 8.93 -8.77 -6.61
N VAL A 374 7.96 -9.63 -6.86
CA VAL A 374 8.12 -10.77 -7.75
C VAL A 374 7.10 -10.76 -8.90
N ARG A 375 7.50 -11.37 -10.01
CA ARG A 375 6.59 -11.68 -11.13
C ARG A 375 5.79 -12.92 -10.76
N ASN A 376 4.57 -12.73 -10.29
CA ASN A 376 3.76 -13.79 -9.65
C ASN A 376 3.65 -15.07 -10.50
N ALA A 377 3.52 -14.92 -11.83
CA ALA A 377 3.43 -16.05 -12.75
C ALA A 377 4.70 -16.94 -12.81
N LEU A 378 5.85 -16.42 -12.34
CA LEU A 378 7.13 -17.13 -12.34
C LEU A 378 7.52 -17.68 -10.96
N VAL A 379 6.73 -17.44 -9.93
CA VAL A 379 6.99 -17.90 -8.55
C VAL A 379 6.10 -19.10 -8.25
N PRO A 380 6.64 -20.21 -7.75
CA PRO A 380 5.83 -21.36 -7.33
C PRO A 380 4.73 -20.95 -6.34
N SER A 381 3.57 -21.59 -6.47
CA SER A 381 2.47 -21.43 -5.50
C SER A 381 2.75 -22.17 -4.18
N ASP A 382 3.52 -23.25 -4.22
CA ASP A 382 3.97 -23.94 -3.02
C ASP A 382 5.01 -23.10 -2.26
N PRO A 383 4.79 -22.79 -0.97
CA PRO A 383 5.67 -21.90 -0.21
C PRO A 383 7.09 -22.44 -0.01
N GLN A 384 7.30 -23.77 0.04
CA GLN A 384 8.61 -24.36 0.20
C GLN A 384 9.39 -24.29 -1.12
N ALA A 385 8.74 -24.57 -2.24
CA ALA A 385 9.34 -24.40 -3.56
C ALA A 385 9.67 -22.92 -3.85
N ALA A 386 8.79 -21.99 -3.46
CA ALA A 386 9.04 -20.57 -3.57
C ALA A 386 10.24 -20.14 -2.71
N LYS A 387 10.33 -20.59 -1.45
CA LYS A 387 11.47 -20.37 -0.57
C LYS A 387 12.78 -20.88 -1.20
N GLN A 388 12.77 -22.12 -1.71
CA GLN A 388 13.95 -22.73 -2.32
C GLN A 388 14.41 -21.94 -3.55
N MET A 389 13.48 -21.54 -4.41
CA MET A 389 13.77 -20.69 -5.56
C MET A 389 14.47 -19.39 -5.15
N HIS A 390 13.97 -18.69 -4.11
CA HIS A 390 14.60 -17.46 -3.63
C HIS A 390 16.01 -17.74 -3.06
N MET A 391 16.20 -18.84 -2.31
CA MET A 391 17.50 -19.22 -1.78
C MET A 391 18.52 -19.43 -2.90
N ASP A 392 18.12 -20.10 -3.97
CA ASP A 392 19.00 -20.39 -5.12
C ASP A 392 19.38 -19.12 -5.88
N LEU A 393 18.40 -18.22 -6.12
CA LEU A 393 18.64 -16.93 -6.78
C LEU A 393 19.48 -15.98 -5.92
N TYR A 394 19.21 -15.92 -4.63
CA TYR A 394 19.99 -15.09 -3.72
C TYR A 394 21.41 -15.62 -3.50
N ALA A 395 21.62 -16.93 -3.56
CA ALA A 395 22.96 -17.51 -3.54
C ALA A 395 23.76 -17.15 -4.82
N GLN A 396 23.12 -17.11 -5.98
CA GLN A 396 23.72 -16.59 -7.21
C GLN A 396 24.07 -15.09 -7.10
N ALA A 397 23.18 -14.31 -6.45
CA ALA A 397 23.38 -12.88 -6.30
C ALA A 397 24.43 -12.53 -5.24
N TRP A 398 24.36 -13.15 -4.03
CA TRP A 398 25.10 -12.71 -2.87
C TRP A 398 25.97 -13.79 -2.21
N GLY A 399 25.99 -15.03 -2.79
CA GLY A 399 26.79 -16.15 -2.28
C GLY A 399 26.05 -17.05 -1.30
N ASP A 400 26.69 -18.14 -0.91
CA ASP A 400 26.08 -19.27 -0.19
C ASP A 400 25.48 -18.94 1.18
N ASP A 401 25.87 -17.84 1.83
CA ASP A 401 25.22 -17.35 3.05
C ASP A 401 23.68 -17.19 2.87
N ALA A 402 23.24 -16.90 1.64
CA ALA A 402 21.83 -16.78 1.28
C ALA A 402 21.03 -18.09 1.39
N ARG A 403 21.70 -19.24 1.49
CA ARG A 403 21.05 -20.54 1.64
C ARG A 403 20.63 -20.88 3.07
N ALA A 404 20.94 -20.02 4.03
CA ALA A 404 20.66 -20.22 5.43
C ALA A 404 19.70 -19.17 6.04
N PRO A 405 18.49 -18.96 5.46
CA PRO A 405 17.52 -18.02 6.02
C PRO A 405 16.95 -18.55 7.34
N VAL A 406 16.68 -17.64 8.28
CA VAL A 406 15.97 -17.93 9.53
C VAL A 406 14.50 -18.18 9.27
N SER A 407 13.87 -17.34 8.40
CA SER A 407 12.47 -17.49 8.01
C SER A 407 12.21 -16.96 6.60
N TYR A 408 11.07 -17.36 6.04
CA TYR A 408 10.54 -16.88 4.76
C TYR A 408 9.09 -16.49 4.93
N HIS A 409 8.72 -15.36 4.39
CA HIS A 409 7.37 -14.83 4.40
C HIS A 409 6.95 -14.47 2.98
N ASP A 410 5.67 -14.63 2.69
CA ASP A 410 5.11 -14.48 1.35
C ASP A 410 3.71 -13.88 1.43
N ARG A 411 3.44 -12.87 0.65
CA ARG A 411 2.14 -12.22 0.57
C ARG A 411 1.74 -11.95 -0.87
N ASP A 412 0.83 -12.75 -1.38
CA ASP A 412 0.12 -12.46 -2.62
C ASP A 412 -1.12 -11.61 -2.32
N TRP A 413 -1.07 -10.34 -2.70
CA TRP A 413 -2.15 -9.40 -2.45
C TRP A 413 -3.38 -9.64 -3.32
N GLY A 414 -3.22 -10.28 -4.49
CA GLY A 414 -4.32 -10.59 -5.39
C GLY A 414 -5.16 -11.79 -4.96
N LEU A 415 -4.54 -12.75 -4.25
CA LEU A 415 -5.20 -14.01 -3.88
C LEU A 415 -5.49 -14.13 -2.38
N ALA A 416 -4.63 -13.57 -1.53
CA ALA A 416 -4.67 -13.83 -0.09
C ALA A 416 -5.66 -12.95 0.69
N ASP A 417 -6.31 -11.97 0.05
CA ASP A 417 -7.14 -11.01 0.77
C ASP A 417 -8.31 -10.50 -0.09
N PRO A 418 -9.54 -10.97 0.16
CA PRO A 418 -10.70 -10.56 -0.61
C PRO A 418 -11.08 -9.08 -0.44
N TRP A 419 -10.49 -8.42 0.56
CA TRP A 419 -10.78 -7.03 0.90
C TRP A 419 -9.72 -6.04 0.39
N THR A 420 -8.72 -6.50 -0.36
CA THR A 420 -7.70 -5.62 -0.95
C THR A 420 -7.76 -5.60 -2.47
N LEU A 421 -7.84 -6.72 -3.15
CA LEU A 421 -7.87 -6.94 -4.60
C LEU A 421 -6.61 -6.46 -5.34
N THR A 422 -5.96 -5.40 -4.89
CA THR A 422 -4.76 -4.83 -5.53
C THR A 422 -3.92 -4.02 -4.53
N CYS A 423 -2.62 -3.99 -4.74
CA CYS A 423 -1.71 -3.13 -3.97
C CYS A 423 -1.80 -1.67 -4.47
N VAL A 424 -1.65 -1.46 -5.77
CA VAL A 424 -1.72 -0.17 -6.46
C VAL A 424 -2.66 -0.27 -7.67
N SER A 425 -3.15 0.87 -8.16
CA SER A 425 -4.08 0.92 -9.28
C SER A 425 -3.34 1.12 -10.59
N ALA A 426 -3.26 0.06 -11.38
CA ALA A 426 -2.67 0.09 -12.71
C ALA A 426 -3.70 0.57 -13.74
N ILE A 427 -3.95 1.86 -13.83
CA ILE A 427 -4.94 2.43 -14.76
C ILE A 427 -4.45 2.28 -16.20
N PRO A 428 -5.20 1.56 -17.06
CA PRO A 428 -4.81 1.32 -18.45
C PRO A 428 -5.10 2.51 -19.36
N PRO A 429 -4.59 2.51 -20.61
CA PRO A 429 -5.01 3.46 -21.64
C PRO A 429 -6.53 3.49 -21.85
N GLY A 430 -7.08 4.67 -22.13
CA GLY A 430 -8.50 4.91 -22.41
C GLY A 430 -9.38 5.04 -21.18
N PHE A 431 -8.88 4.76 -20.00
CA PHE A 431 -9.67 4.74 -18.78
C PHE A 431 -10.16 6.13 -18.35
N TRP A 432 -9.28 7.13 -18.36
CA TRP A 432 -9.62 8.45 -17.84
C TRP A 432 -10.62 9.18 -18.72
N SER A 433 -10.52 9.05 -20.03
CA SER A 433 -11.49 9.59 -20.97
C SER A 433 -12.88 8.98 -20.82
N ALA A 434 -12.96 7.70 -20.42
CA ALA A 434 -14.23 7.01 -20.28
C ALA A 434 -14.88 7.18 -18.90
N HIS A 435 -14.08 7.29 -17.83
CA HIS A 435 -14.58 7.15 -16.45
C HIS A 435 -14.15 8.25 -15.50
N GLY A 436 -13.23 9.13 -15.88
CA GLY A 436 -12.55 10.04 -14.94
C GLY A 436 -13.49 10.91 -14.12
N GLU A 437 -14.50 11.52 -14.75
CA GLU A 437 -15.46 12.42 -14.09
C GLU A 437 -16.19 11.77 -12.91
N ALA A 438 -16.44 10.46 -12.99
CA ALA A 438 -17.17 9.74 -11.95
C ALA A 438 -16.35 9.51 -10.67
N LEU A 439 -15.02 9.69 -10.69
CA LEU A 439 -14.17 9.33 -9.56
C LEU A 439 -14.50 10.11 -8.28
N ARG A 440 -14.73 11.39 -8.41
CA ARG A 440 -14.99 12.33 -7.30
C ARG A 440 -16.39 12.94 -7.36
N ALA A 441 -17.24 12.52 -8.30
CA ALA A 441 -18.59 13.03 -8.43
C ALA A 441 -19.39 12.80 -7.13
N PRO A 442 -20.11 13.81 -6.64
CA PRO A 442 -20.98 13.66 -5.48
C PRO A 442 -22.01 12.56 -5.68
N CYS A 443 -22.34 11.83 -4.62
CA CYS A 443 -23.31 10.74 -4.66
C CYS A 443 -24.18 10.74 -3.40
N GLY A 444 -25.12 11.66 -3.31
CA GLY A 444 -25.95 11.85 -2.11
C GLY A 444 -25.09 12.05 -0.86
N ASN A 445 -25.33 11.24 0.16
CA ASN A 445 -24.59 11.29 1.42
C ASN A 445 -23.33 10.39 1.44
N LEU A 446 -22.87 9.90 0.28
CA LEU A 446 -21.65 9.15 0.14
C LEU A 446 -20.47 10.07 -0.21
N ILE A 447 -19.40 9.98 0.57
CA ILE A 447 -18.15 10.72 0.40
C ILE A 447 -17.06 9.72 0.02
N TRP A 448 -16.48 9.86 -1.16
CA TRP A 448 -15.44 8.96 -1.65
C TRP A 448 -14.09 9.33 -1.06
N SER A 449 -13.41 8.35 -0.46
CA SER A 449 -12.12 8.51 0.21
C SER A 449 -11.17 7.37 -0.18
N GLY A 450 -9.88 7.62 -0.04
CA GLY A 450 -8.81 6.69 -0.41
C GLY A 450 -7.76 7.38 -1.25
N THR A 451 -6.58 6.79 -1.35
CA THR A 451 -5.47 7.38 -2.09
C THR A 451 -5.80 7.63 -3.56
N GLU A 452 -6.73 6.87 -4.14
CA GLU A 452 -7.19 7.02 -5.52
C GLU A 452 -7.92 8.35 -5.76
N THR A 453 -8.51 8.93 -4.71
CA THR A 453 -9.20 10.22 -4.79
C THR A 453 -8.32 11.42 -4.40
N ALA A 454 -7.07 11.19 -4.00
CA ALA A 454 -6.16 12.25 -3.64
C ALA A 454 -5.71 13.06 -4.87
N ASN A 455 -5.45 14.36 -4.66
CA ASN A 455 -4.92 15.26 -5.68
C ASN A 455 -3.39 15.37 -5.62
N ILE A 456 -2.81 15.03 -4.47
CA ILE A 456 -1.38 15.10 -4.20
C ILE A 456 -0.98 13.71 -3.70
N TRP A 457 0.10 13.14 -4.25
CA TRP A 457 0.61 11.81 -3.94
C TRP A 457 -0.47 10.71 -4.09
N ALA A 458 -1.28 10.79 -5.14
CA ALA A 458 -2.26 9.76 -5.47
C ALA A 458 -1.59 8.39 -5.65
N GLY A 459 -2.18 7.33 -5.07
CA GLY A 459 -1.60 5.98 -5.06
C GLY A 459 -0.64 5.69 -3.89
N TYR A 460 -0.19 6.71 -3.15
CA TYR A 460 0.74 6.60 -2.01
C TYR A 460 0.04 6.70 -0.66
N MET A 461 0.76 6.37 0.42
CA MET A 461 0.26 6.51 1.80
C MET A 461 -0.07 7.97 2.12
N ASP A 462 0.73 8.91 1.64
CA ASP A 462 0.52 10.35 1.80
C ASP A 462 -0.82 10.79 1.20
N GLY A 463 -1.13 10.34 -0.02
CA GLY A 463 -2.42 10.60 -0.64
C GLY A 463 -3.60 10.01 0.13
N ALA A 464 -3.41 8.85 0.78
CA ALA A 464 -4.46 8.28 1.62
C ALA A 464 -4.74 9.17 2.86
N VAL A 465 -3.70 9.70 3.51
CA VAL A 465 -3.85 10.64 4.64
C VAL A 465 -4.53 11.91 4.17
N ARG A 466 -4.07 12.53 3.08
CA ARG A 466 -4.70 13.74 2.49
C ARG A 466 -6.17 13.52 2.14
N SER A 467 -6.50 12.39 1.55
CA SER A 467 -7.88 12.04 1.23
C SER A 467 -8.73 11.85 2.48
N GLY A 468 -8.16 11.32 3.57
CA GLY A 468 -8.81 11.24 4.87
C GLY A 468 -9.17 12.61 5.43
N HIS A 469 -8.23 13.57 5.45
CA HIS A 469 -8.47 14.96 5.86
C HIS A 469 -9.58 15.60 5.01
N GLN A 470 -9.51 15.44 3.69
CA GLN A 470 -10.50 16.00 2.78
C GLN A 470 -11.91 15.42 3.02
N SER A 471 -12.03 14.12 3.25
CA SER A 471 -13.32 13.46 3.46
C SER A 471 -13.93 13.82 4.81
N ALA A 472 -13.13 13.98 5.87
CA ALA A 472 -13.60 14.51 7.15
C ALA A 472 -14.18 15.91 7.01
N LEU A 473 -13.45 16.80 6.32
CA LEU A 473 -13.93 18.17 6.05
C LEU A 473 -15.23 18.19 5.26
N GLN A 474 -15.36 17.33 4.25
CA GLN A 474 -16.60 17.19 3.47
C GLN A 474 -17.76 16.74 4.36
N ALA A 475 -17.56 15.73 5.21
CA ALA A 475 -18.58 15.24 6.15
C ALA A 475 -19.04 16.33 7.12
N LEU A 476 -18.11 17.05 7.75
CA LEU A 476 -18.41 18.15 8.67
C LEU A 476 -19.18 19.28 7.97
N ASN A 477 -18.82 19.62 6.73
CA ASN A 477 -19.52 20.64 5.98
C ASN A 477 -20.94 20.20 5.55
N ALA A 478 -21.12 18.92 5.25
CA ALA A 478 -22.45 18.37 4.96
C ALA A 478 -23.37 18.40 6.20
N LEU A 479 -22.84 17.98 7.36
CA LEU A 479 -23.57 18.01 8.64
C LEU A 479 -24.00 19.41 9.08
N ARG A 480 -23.25 20.47 8.73
CA ARG A 480 -23.61 21.86 9.04
C ARG A 480 -24.72 22.44 8.16
N ARG A 481 -24.97 21.81 6.99
CA ARG A 481 -25.99 22.25 6.04
C ARG A 481 -27.33 21.53 6.21
N ALA A 482 -27.31 20.38 6.87
CA ALA A 482 -28.47 19.58 7.23
C ALA A 482 -29.09 20.06 8.55
#